data_2d576522939ce1aee6610a363cebdca3
#
_entry.id   2d576522939ce1aee6610a363cebdca3
#
_cell.length_a   1.000
_cell.length_b   1.000
_cell.length_c   1.000
_cell.angle_alpha   90.00
_cell.angle_beta   90.00
_cell.angle_gamma   90.00
#
_symmetry.space_group_name_H-M   'P 1'
#
loop_
_entity.id
_entity.type
_entity.pdbx_description
1 polymer ?
#
loop_
_entity_poly.entity_id
_entity_poly.type
_entity_poly.pdbx_seq_one_letter_code
_entity_poly.pdbx_strand_id
1 'polypeptide(L)'
;MKKLLLLSILFLATQVFAISELEKLLLKEAVTPEARKTTKNYFAKRAVDYKELAAKYEAISKQTKGGKAAASEENQKKYKDLADQALQESAKYQSEADKL
;
A
#
# COMPACT_ATOMS: atom_id res chain seq x y z
N MET A 1 25.98 6.35 1.44
CA MET A 1 24.80 6.34 0.57
C MET A 1 24.08 5.00 0.54
N LYS A 2 24.81 3.88 0.49
CA LYS A 2 24.17 2.56 0.55
C LYS A 2 23.37 2.32 1.83
N LYS A 3 23.84 2.84 2.96
CA LYS A 3 23.12 2.73 4.25
C LYS A 3 21.82 3.53 4.26
N LEU A 4 21.78 4.67 3.61
CA LEU A 4 20.58 5.49 3.50
C LEU A 4 19.52 4.82 2.62
N LEU A 5 19.94 4.15 1.55
CA LEU A 5 19.03 3.40 0.68
C LEU A 5 18.41 2.21 1.41
N LEU A 6 19.20 1.48 2.20
CA LEU A 6 18.70 0.38 3.01
C LEU A 6 17.69 0.84 4.05
N LEU A 7 17.97 1.96 4.72
CA LEU A 7 17.07 2.56 5.68
C LEU A 7 15.77 3.02 5.03
N SER A 8 15.86 3.58 3.82
CA SER A 8 14.67 4.01 3.07
C SER A 8 13.79 2.83 2.67
N ILE A 9 14.39 1.72 2.26
CA ILE A 9 13.67 0.49 1.90
C ILE A 9 13.01 -0.11 3.14
N LEU A 10 13.70 -0.16 4.27
CA LEU A 10 13.14 -0.64 5.53
C LEU A 10 12.00 0.24 6.01
N PHE A 11 12.16 1.54 5.90
CA PHE A 11 11.13 2.51 6.26
C PHE A 11 9.87 2.34 5.39
N LEU A 12 10.05 2.17 4.07
CA LEU A 12 8.93 1.91 3.16
C LEU A 12 8.25 0.57 3.47
N ALA A 13 9.04 -0.44 3.80
CA ALA A 13 8.50 -1.76 4.16
C ALA A 13 7.64 -1.70 5.43
N THR A 14 8.08 -0.91 6.43
CA THR A 14 7.29 -0.74 7.66
C THR A 14 6.03 0.08 7.42
N GLN A 15 6.05 1.03 6.49
CA GLN A 15 4.87 1.83 6.14
C GLN A 15 3.80 1.04 5.39
N VAL A 16 4.16 -0.05 4.73
CA VAL A 16 3.20 -0.92 4.04
C VAL A 16 2.21 -1.54 5.03
N PHE A 17 2.59 -1.69 6.31
CA PHE A 17 1.77 -2.37 7.30
C PHE A 17 1.06 -1.45 8.30
N ALA A 18 1.26 -0.16 8.20
CA ALA A 18 0.69 0.77 9.17
C ALA A 18 0.37 2.11 8.54
N ILE A 19 -0.76 2.68 8.96
CA ILE A 19 -1.10 4.06 8.64
C ILE A 19 -0.07 4.94 9.33
N SER A 20 0.54 5.86 8.58
CA SER A 20 1.62 6.71 9.09
C SER A 20 1.14 7.63 10.22
N GLU A 21 2.09 8.12 11.00
CA GLU A 21 1.79 9.07 12.08
C GLU A 21 1.15 10.35 11.54
N LEU A 22 1.59 10.81 10.37
CA LEU A 22 0.98 11.98 9.73
C LEU A 22 -0.49 11.72 9.36
N GLU A 23 -0.77 10.53 8.86
CA GLU A 23 -2.14 10.15 8.51
C GLU A 23 -3.02 10.00 9.74
N LYS A 24 -2.48 9.47 10.83
CA LYS A 24 -3.20 9.43 12.11
C LYS A 24 -3.52 10.83 12.60
N LEU A 25 -2.61 11.77 12.42
CA LEU A 25 -2.83 13.16 12.77
C LEU A 25 -3.94 13.77 11.92
N LEU A 26 -3.97 13.48 10.62
CA LEU A 26 -5.06 13.93 9.74
C LEU A 26 -6.41 13.42 10.22
N LEU A 27 -6.48 12.15 10.64
CA LEU A 27 -7.72 11.58 11.20
C LEU A 27 -8.13 12.28 12.48
N LYS A 28 -7.18 12.57 13.35
CA LYS A 28 -7.44 13.23 14.62
C LYS A 28 -7.93 14.66 14.43
N GLU A 29 -7.44 15.35 13.42
CA GLU A 29 -7.82 16.73 13.14
C GLU A 29 -9.05 16.87 12.26
N ALA A 30 -9.62 15.78 11.77
CA ALA A 30 -10.80 15.78 10.90
C ALA A 30 -12.08 15.99 11.73
N VAL A 31 -12.24 17.20 12.29
CA VAL A 31 -13.36 17.53 13.17
C VAL A 31 -14.41 18.42 12.51
N THR A 32 -14.08 19.12 11.44
CA THR A 32 -15.06 19.92 10.67
C THR A 32 -15.58 19.11 9.48
N PRO A 33 -16.78 19.44 8.93
CA PRO A 33 -17.28 18.75 7.74
C PRO A 33 -16.34 18.81 6.55
N GLU A 34 -15.68 19.95 6.31
CA GLU A 34 -14.74 20.10 5.21
C GLU A 34 -13.48 19.26 5.45
N ALA A 35 -12.95 19.28 6.67
CA ALA A 35 -11.78 18.50 7.03
C ALA A 35 -12.06 16.99 6.91
N ARG A 36 -13.24 16.57 7.35
CA ARG A 36 -13.66 15.17 7.21
C ARG A 36 -13.75 14.74 5.75
N LYS A 37 -14.35 15.58 4.91
CA LYS A 37 -14.48 15.30 3.49
C LYS A 37 -13.11 15.18 2.82
N THR A 38 -12.23 16.12 3.09
CA THR A 38 -10.87 16.13 2.54
C THR A 38 -10.10 14.89 2.99
N THR A 39 -10.16 14.56 4.27
CA THR A 39 -9.48 13.40 4.84
C THR A 39 -10.06 12.11 4.30
N LYS A 40 -11.38 12.01 4.20
CA LYS A 40 -12.05 10.86 3.60
C LYS A 40 -11.58 10.62 2.17
N ASN A 41 -11.54 11.68 1.36
CA ASN A 41 -11.08 11.58 -0.02
C ASN A 41 -9.63 11.13 -0.11
N TYR A 42 -8.77 11.63 0.78
CA TYR A 42 -7.38 11.21 0.85
C TYR A 42 -7.27 9.72 1.14
N PHE A 43 -7.95 9.23 2.17
CA PHE A 43 -7.87 7.80 2.55
C PHE A 43 -8.50 6.91 1.49
N ALA A 44 -9.60 7.32 0.88
CA ALA A 44 -10.24 6.56 -0.20
C ALA A 44 -9.31 6.45 -1.41
N LYS A 45 -8.61 7.53 -1.75
CA LYS A 45 -7.64 7.52 -2.84
C LYS A 45 -6.46 6.60 -2.55
N ARG A 46 -5.95 6.63 -1.32
CA ARG A 46 -4.87 5.71 -0.91
C ARG A 46 -5.31 4.26 -1.02
N ALA A 47 -6.56 3.96 -0.67
CA ALA A 47 -7.12 2.62 -0.81
C ALA A 47 -7.11 2.17 -2.28
N VAL A 48 -7.51 3.06 -3.19
CA VAL A 48 -7.50 2.77 -4.63
C VAL A 48 -6.07 2.56 -5.12
N ASP A 49 -5.13 3.41 -4.70
CA ASP A 49 -3.73 3.30 -5.10
C ASP A 49 -3.13 1.94 -4.70
N TYR A 50 -3.41 1.47 -3.48
CA TYR A 50 -2.93 0.16 -3.03
C TYR A 50 -3.62 -0.97 -3.78
N LYS A 51 -4.88 -0.82 -4.12
CA LYS A 51 -5.61 -1.82 -4.91
C LYS A 51 -5.00 -1.94 -6.32
N GLU A 52 -4.66 -0.83 -6.93
CA GLU A 52 -3.99 -0.81 -8.23
C GLU A 52 -2.58 -1.43 -8.14
N LEU A 53 -1.87 -1.14 -7.07
CA LEU A 53 -0.56 -1.72 -6.83
C LEU A 53 -0.66 -3.24 -6.67
N ALA A 54 -1.67 -3.72 -5.95
CA ALA A 54 -1.93 -5.14 -5.80
C ALA A 54 -2.15 -5.81 -7.16
N ALA A 55 -2.93 -5.16 -8.03
CA ALA A 55 -3.18 -5.68 -9.37
C ALA A 55 -1.90 -5.79 -10.19
N LYS A 56 -1.00 -4.81 -10.06
CA LYS A 56 0.31 -4.84 -10.73
C LYS A 56 1.19 -5.98 -10.23
N TYR A 57 1.25 -6.19 -8.91
CA TYR A 57 2.00 -7.29 -8.33
C TYR A 57 1.43 -8.64 -8.77
N GLU A 58 0.12 -8.76 -8.78
CA GLU A 58 -0.53 -9.99 -9.24
C GLU A 58 -0.22 -10.27 -10.70
N ALA A 59 -0.26 -9.25 -11.56
CA ALA A 59 0.09 -9.40 -12.96
C ALA A 59 1.54 -9.88 -13.13
N ILE A 60 2.47 -9.32 -12.35
CA ILE A 60 3.87 -9.75 -12.37
C ILE A 60 3.99 -11.21 -11.90
N SER A 61 3.25 -11.60 -10.87
CA SER A 61 3.29 -12.96 -10.36
C SER A 61 2.83 -14.00 -11.38
N LYS A 62 1.97 -13.59 -12.29
CA LYS A 62 1.43 -14.47 -13.34
C LYS A 62 2.27 -14.49 -14.61
N GLN A 63 3.28 -13.62 -14.71
CA GLN A 63 4.16 -13.61 -15.87
C GLN A 63 5.09 -14.81 -15.82
N THR A 64 4.81 -15.78 -16.70
CA THR A 64 5.63 -16.98 -16.82
C THR A 64 6.47 -16.99 -18.08
N LYS A 65 6.28 -16.00 -18.96
CA LYS A 65 6.95 -15.97 -20.28
C LYS A 65 8.06 -14.93 -20.30
N GLY A 66 9.23 -15.32 -20.71
CA GLY A 66 10.32 -14.46 -21.14
C GLY A 66 11.21 -13.89 -20.05
N GLY A 67 10.82 -13.90 -18.82
CA GLY A 67 11.67 -13.43 -17.75
C GLY A 67 12.19 -14.57 -16.90
N LYS A 68 13.49 -14.82 -16.93
CA LYS A 68 14.09 -15.91 -16.16
C LYS A 68 13.88 -15.73 -14.65
N ALA A 69 13.98 -14.52 -14.17
CA ALA A 69 13.78 -14.22 -12.75
C ALA A 69 12.30 -14.22 -12.37
N ALA A 70 11.44 -13.69 -13.25
CA ALA A 70 10.01 -13.65 -13.00
C ALA A 70 9.34 -15.03 -13.11
N ALA A 71 9.99 -15.96 -13.83
CA ALA A 71 9.46 -17.30 -14.02
C ALA A 71 9.69 -18.23 -12.83
N SER A 72 10.56 -17.87 -11.88
CA SER A 72 10.83 -18.72 -10.73
C SER A 72 9.62 -18.77 -9.79
N GLU A 73 9.36 -19.93 -9.23
CA GLU A 73 8.26 -20.10 -8.26
C GLU A 73 8.44 -19.20 -7.04
N GLU A 74 9.66 -19.02 -6.61
CA GLU A 74 10.00 -18.16 -5.48
C GLU A 74 9.60 -16.71 -5.75
N ASN A 75 9.91 -16.19 -6.93
CA ASN A 75 9.54 -14.82 -7.31
C ASN A 75 8.04 -14.68 -7.51
N GLN A 76 7.39 -15.66 -8.10
CA GLN A 76 5.94 -15.65 -8.27
C GLN A 76 5.23 -15.58 -6.92
N LYS A 77 5.69 -16.38 -5.95
CA LYS A 77 5.16 -16.37 -4.59
C LYS A 77 5.39 -15.02 -3.92
N LYS A 78 6.58 -14.47 -4.08
CA LYS A 78 6.94 -13.18 -3.51
C LYS A 78 6.02 -12.05 -3.99
N TYR A 79 5.77 -11.99 -5.30
CA TYR A 79 4.88 -10.98 -5.85
C TYR A 79 3.42 -11.20 -5.46
N LYS A 80 3.00 -12.45 -5.34
CA LYS A 80 1.67 -12.76 -4.84
C LYS A 80 1.49 -12.32 -3.39
N ASP A 81 2.49 -12.55 -2.55
CA ASP A 81 2.48 -12.09 -1.17
C ASP A 81 2.43 -10.56 -1.09
N LEU A 82 3.18 -9.87 -1.95
CA LEU A 82 3.14 -8.41 -2.02
C LEU A 82 1.77 -7.90 -2.45
N ALA A 83 1.13 -8.59 -3.40
CA ALA A 83 -0.23 -8.26 -3.82
C ALA A 83 -1.22 -8.40 -2.66
N ASP A 84 -1.12 -9.48 -1.90
CA ASP A 84 -1.99 -9.71 -0.74
C ASP A 84 -1.78 -8.63 0.32
N GLN A 85 -0.53 -8.24 0.58
CA GLN A 85 -0.22 -7.17 1.52
C GLN A 85 -0.79 -5.83 1.07
N ALA A 86 -0.69 -5.53 -0.23
CA ALA A 86 -1.25 -4.30 -0.78
C ALA A 86 -2.78 -4.28 -0.67
N LEU A 87 -3.45 -5.41 -0.86
CA LEU A 87 -4.89 -5.52 -0.67
C LEU A 87 -5.29 -5.30 0.79
N GLN A 88 -4.53 -5.83 1.73
CA GLN A 88 -4.77 -5.62 3.15
C GLN A 88 -4.61 -4.14 3.51
N GLU A 89 -3.60 -3.49 2.97
CA GLU A 89 -3.38 -2.07 3.18
C GLU A 89 -4.50 -1.24 2.60
N SER A 90 -4.96 -1.58 1.38
CA SER A 90 -6.12 -0.96 0.75
C SER A 90 -7.35 -1.05 1.66
N ALA A 91 -7.61 -2.22 2.22
CA ALA A 91 -8.74 -2.43 3.11
C ALA A 91 -8.66 -1.55 4.36
N LYS A 92 -7.46 -1.38 4.93
CA LYS A 92 -7.26 -0.51 6.10
C LYS A 92 -7.57 0.94 5.78
N TYR A 93 -7.07 1.44 4.65
CA TYR A 93 -7.35 2.83 4.24
C TYR A 93 -8.83 3.03 3.94
N GLN A 94 -9.47 2.06 3.29
CA GLN A 94 -10.89 2.13 3.01
C GLN A 94 -11.71 2.14 4.31
N SER A 95 -11.33 1.31 5.27
CA SER A 95 -11.99 1.27 6.58
C SER A 95 -11.93 2.62 7.28
N GLU A 96 -10.77 3.29 7.23
CA GLU A 96 -10.63 4.62 7.84
C GLU A 96 -11.46 5.67 7.08
N ALA A 97 -11.51 5.59 5.75
CA ALA A 97 -12.35 6.49 4.97
C ALA A 97 -13.83 6.32 5.31
N ASP A 98 -14.26 5.09 5.51
CA ASP A 98 -15.67 4.78 5.80
C ASP A 98 -16.12 5.32 7.16
N LYS A 99 -15.19 5.53 8.08
CA LYS A 99 -15.49 6.12 9.40
C LYS A 99 -15.69 7.64 9.34
N LEU A 100 -15.28 8.26 8.30
CA LEU A 100 -15.40 9.70 8.11
C LEU A 100 -16.67 10.04 7.32
#